data_c289cfbf7efc874a73faaa651379cc75
#
_entry.id   c289cfbf7efc874a73faaa651379cc75
#
_cell.length_a   1.000
_cell.length_b   1.000
_cell.length_c   1.000
_cell.angle_alpha   90.00
_cell.angle_beta   90.00
_cell.angle_gamma   90.00
#
_symmetry.space_group_name_H-M   'P 1'
#
loop_
_entity.id
_entity.type
_entity.pdbx_description
1 polymer ?
#
loop_
_entity_poly.entity_id
_entity_poly.type
_entity_poly.pdbx_seq_one_letter_code
_entity_poly.pdbx_strand_id
1 'polypeptide(L)'
;MLKVAELTFQLIEELRPLVVEIKRRDRSLADQLMRAASSIALNLAEGELSDGGNQRARFFTAAGSAGESRAALRVAVGWRHIAPETAAPARARLDHIIAILWKLTHR
;
A
#
# COMPACT_ATOMS: atom_id res chain seq x y z
N MET A 1 -16.49 -7.91 -3.51
CA MET A 1 -15.18 -7.22 -3.43
C MET A 1 -14.09 -8.21 -3.04
N LEU A 2 -12.91 -8.08 -3.61
CA LEU A 2 -11.77 -8.93 -3.25
C LEU A 2 -11.36 -8.71 -1.79
N LYS A 3 -10.99 -9.79 -1.11
CA LYS A 3 -10.48 -9.70 0.26
C LYS A 3 -9.27 -8.80 0.36
N VAL A 4 -8.38 -8.83 -0.64
CA VAL A 4 -7.18 -7.98 -0.66
C VAL A 4 -7.56 -6.49 -0.75
N ALA A 5 -8.67 -6.16 -1.39
CA ALA A 5 -9.17 -4.78 -1.42
C ALA A 5 -9.60 -4.33 -0.02
N GLU A 6 -10.30 -5.20 0.72
CA GLU A 6 -10.68 -4.92 2.11
C GLU A 6 -9.45 -4.70 2.99
N LEU A 7 -8.44 -5.54 2.84
CA LEU A 7 -7.18 -5.39 3.56
C LEU A 7 -6.51 -4.06 3.25
N THR A 8 -6.63 -3.60 1.99
CA THR A 8 -6.05 -2.32 1.58
C THR A 8 -6.78 -1.13 2.23
N PHE A 9 -8.10 -1.20 2.35
CA PHE A 9 -8.84 -0.14 3.04
C PHE A 9 -8.46 -0.10 4.53
N GLN A 10 -8.28 -1.27 5.16
CA GLN A 10 -7.79 -1.34 6.54
C GLN A 10 -6.39 -0.76 6.67
N LEU A 11 -5.51 -1.05 5.69
CA LEU A 11 -4.17 -0.48 5.63
C LEU A 11 -4.22 1.04 5.61
N ILE A 12 -5.08 1.63 4.77
CA ILE A 12 -5.19 3.08 4.65
C ILE A 12 -5.58 3.70 5.99
N GLU A 13 -6.51 3.07 6.70
CA GLU A 13 -6.88 3.55 8.04
C GLU A 13 -5.72 3.48 9.02
N GLU A 14 -4.93 2.42 8.97
CA GLU A 14 -3.74 2.29 9.81
C GLU A 14 -2.64 3.28 9.43
N LEU A 15 -2.52 3.59 8.14
CA LEU A 15 -1.51 4.54 7.66
C LEU A 15 -1.86 5.98 7.98
N ARG A 16 -3.14 6.31 8.14
CA ARG A 16 -3.58 7.70 8.32
C ARG A 16 -2.85 8.44 9.43
N PRO A 17 -2.77 7.92 10.67
CA PRO A 17 -2.03 8.61 11.72
C PRO A 17 -0.52 8.67 11.44
N LEU A 18 0.03 7.66 10.75
CA LEU A 18 1.44 7.65 10.37
C LEU A 18 1.74 8.72 9.34
N VAL A 19 0.87 8.88 8.35
CA VAL A 19 1.00 9.93 7.33
C VAL A 19 1.00 11.30 7.99
N VAL A 20 0.12 11.55 8.95
CA VAL A 20 0.09 12.81 9.69
C VAL A 20 1.42 13.08 10.38
N GLU A 21 2.00 12.06 11.02
CA GLU A 21 3.27 12.19 11.72
C GLU A 21 4.44 12.40 10.75
N ILE A 22 4.49 11.64 9.68
CA ILE A 22 5.53 11.77 8.65
C ILE A 22 5.48 13.17 8.03
N LYS A 23 4.29 13.67 7.75
CA LYS A 23 4.08 14.96 7.10
C LYS A 23 4.69 16.12 7.87
N ARG A 24 4.77 16.02 9.19
CA ARG A 24 5.41 17.04 10.03
C ARG A 24 6.88 17.21 9.72
N ARG A 25 7.54 16.15 9.25
CA ARG A 25 8.98 16.12 8.99
C ARG A 25 9.32 16.07 7.51
N ASP A 26 8.46 15.45 6.70
CA ASP A 26 8.74 15.18 5.30
C ASP A 26 7.43 15.10 4.53
N ARG A 27 7.00 16.26 4.04
CA ARG A 27 5.73 16.35 3.29
C ARG A 27 5.78 15.52 2.02
N SER A 28 6.90 15.53 1.30
CA SER A 28 7.05 14.79 0.06
C SER A 28 6.89 13.29 0.27
N LEU A 29 7.53 12.76 1.30
CA LEU A 29 7.44 11.33 1.61
C LEU A 29 6.02 10.95 2.03
N ALA A 30 5.36 11.78 2.84
CA ALA A 30 3.97 11.56 3.24
C ALA A 30 3.05 11.51 2.02
N ASP A 31 3.23 12.43 1.06
CA ASP A 31 2.43 12.45 -0.17
C ASP A 31 2.69 11.21 -1.02
N GLN A 32 3.93 10.77 -1.13
CA GLN A 32 4.27 9.54 -1.85
C GLN A 32 3.59 8.33 -1.25
N LEU A 33 3.62 8.20 0.08
CA LEU A 33 2.98 7.08 0.77
C LEU A 33 1.47 7.10 0.55
N MET A 34 0.84 8.27 0.68
CA MET A 34 -0.60 8.41 0.42
C MET A 34 -0.98 8.01 -0.99
N ARG A 35 -0.24 8.49 -1.99
CA ARG A 35 -0.51 8.17 -3.39
C ARG A 35 -0.33 6.69 -3.67
N ALA A 36 0.76 6.10 -3.16
CA ALA A 36 1.04 4.69 -3.39
C ALA A 36 -0.04 3.81 -2.76
N ALA A 37 -0.41 4.07 -1.51
CA ALA A 37 -1.45 3.29 -0.83
C ALA A 37 -2.81 3.45 -1.51
N SER A 38 -3.17 4.66 -1.91
CA SER A 38 -4.41 4.92 -2.65
C SER A 38 -4.43 4.17 -3.98
N SER A 39 -3.29 4.13 -4.66
CA SER A 39 -3.14 3.43 -5.95
C SER A 39 -3.40 1.94 -5.82
N ILE A 40 -3.01 1.31 -4.70
CA ILE A 40 -3.34 -0.10 -4.48
C ILE A 40 -4.84 -0.31 -4.56
N ALA A 41 -5.59 0.45 -3.77
CA ALA A 41 -7.05 0.31 -3.66
C ALA A 41 -7.74 0.60 -4.99
N LEU A 42 -7.35 1.69 -5.65
CA LEU A 42 -7.99 2.11 -6.89
C LEU A 42 -7.74 1.12 -8.03
N ASN A 43 -6.52 0.57 -8.13
CA ASN A 43 -6.22 -0.42 -9.15
C ASN A 43 -6.92 -1.75 -8.90
N LEU A 44 -7.07 -2.15 -7.63
CA LEU A 44 -7.85 -3.35 -7.31
C LEU A 44 -9.32 -3.17 -7.67
N ALA A 45 -9.90 -2.02 -7.39
CA ALA A 45 -11.28 -1.73 -7.75
C ALA A 45 -11.50 -1.75 -9.26
N GLU A 46 -10.60 -1.12 -10.02
CA GLU A 46 -10.65 -1.14 -11.48
C GLU A 46 -10.44 -2.54 -12.03
N GLY A 47 -9.52 -3.30 -11.44
CA GLY A 47 -9.25 -4.68 -11.85
C GLY A 47 -10.45 -5.58 -11.70
N GLU A 48 -11.22 -5.43 -10.62
CA GLU A 48 -12.43 -6.23 -10.40
C GLU A 48 -13.46 -6.03 -11.52
N LEU A 49 -13.52 -4.84 -12.11
CA LEU A 49 -14.47 -4.49 -13.14
C LEU A 49 -13.92 -4.69 -14.55
N SER A 50 -12.69 -5.12 -14.69
CA SER A 50 -12.01 -5.28 -15.97
C SER A 50 -12.02 -6.73 -16.42
N ASP A 51 -11.83 -6.93 -17.74
CA ASP A 51 -11.67 -8.28 -18.30
C ASP A 51 -10.23 -8.81 -18.08
N GLY A 52 -10.00 -10.07 -18.50
CA GLY A 52 -8.80 -10.84 -18.17
C GLY A 52 -7.47 -10.12 -18.27
N GLY A 53 -7.10 -9.62 -19.45
CA GLY A 53 -5.81 -8.95 -19.66
C GLY A 53 -5.70 -7.62 -18.93
N ASN A 54 -6.77 -6.83 -18.94
CA ASN A 54 -6.84 -5.56 -18.24
C ASN A 54 -6.83 -5.78 -16.73
N GLN A 55 -7.54 -6.79 -16.25
CA GLN A 55 -7.55 -7.14 -14.84
C GLN A 55 -6.14 -7.48 -14.36
N ARG A 56 -5.41 -8.31 -15.10
CA ARG A 56 -4.05 -8.69 -14.76
C ARG A 56 -3.13 -7.47 -14.69
N ALA A 57 -3.22 -6.57 -15.68
CA ALA A 57 -2.42 -5.35 -15.71
C ALA A 57 -2.69 -4.47 -14.48
N ARG A 58 -3.97 -4.35 -14.08
CA ARG A 58 -4.33 -3.57 -12.88
C ARG A 58 -3.79 -4.20 -11.61
N PHE A 59 -3.80 -5.52 -11.52
CA PHE A 59 -3.25 -6.21 -10.36
C PHE A 59 -1.72 -6.07 -10.28
N PHE A 60 -1.02 -6.08 -11.42
CA PHE A 60 0.41 -5.79 -11.45
C PHE A 60 0.71 -4.36 -10.98
N THR A 61 -0.10 -3.38 -11.41
CA THR A 61 0.06 -2.00 -10.95
C THR A 61 -0.18 -1.91 -9.45
N ALA A 62 -1.20 -2.57 -8.93
CA ALA A 62 -1.47 -2.62 -7.50
C ALA A 62 -0.29 -3.22 -6.72
N ALA A 63 0.31 -4.30 -7.24
CA ALA A 63 1.47 -4.92 -6.60
C ALA A 63 2.66 -3.97 -6.54
N GLY A 64 2.93 -3.24 -7.63
CA GLY A 64 3.99 -2.22 -7.64
C GLY A 64 3.74 -1.12 -6.63
N SER A 65 2.50 -0.66 -6.54
CA SER A 65 2.10 0.37 -5.58
C SER A 65 2.23 -0.11 -4.13
N ALA A 66 1.94 -1.39 -3.87
CA ALA A 66 2.11 -1.97 -2.54
C ALA A 66 3.60 -2.03 -2.16
N GLY A 67 4.47 -2.41 -3.10
CA GLY A 67 5.92 -2.40 -2.89
C GLY A 67 6.44 -1.00 -2.62
N GLU A 68 5.96 0.00 -3.37
CA GLU A 68 6.31 1.40 -3.16
C GLU A 68 5.84 1.91 -1.79
N SER A 69 4.62 1.54 -1.37
CA SER A 69 4.10 1.90 -0.05
C SER A 69 4.99 1.34 1.06
N ARG A 70 5.41 0.08 0.94
CA ARG A 70 6.29 -0.56 1.91
C ARG A 70 7.65 0.13 1.96
N ALA A 71 8.20 0.48 0.81
CA ALA A 71 9.48 1.18 0.73
C ALA A 71 9.39 2.56 1.38
N ALA A 72 8.33 3.32 1.10
CA ALA A 72 8.12 4.64 1.69
C ALA A 72 8.03 4.56 3.22
N LEU A 73 7.32 3.55 3.74
CA LEU A 73 7.20 3.34 5.17
C LEU A 73 8.56 3.02 5.81
N ARG A 74 9.37 2.20 5.14
CA ARG A 74 10.74 1.89 5.60
C ARG A 74 11.64 3.12 5.59
N VAL A 75 11.50 3.97 4.58
CA VAL A 75 12.26 5.23 4.51
C VAL A 75 11.89 6.12 5.70
N ALA A 76 10.60 6.23 6.00
CA ALA A 76 10.13 7.03 7.14
C ALA A 76 10.71 6.53 8.47
N VAL A 77 10.76 5.22 8.67
CA VAL A 77 11.36 4.60 9.85
C VAL A 77 12.88 4.87 9.88
N GLY A 78 13.54 4.74 8.73
CA GLY A 78 14.97 4.96 8.60
C GLY A 78 15.39 6.38 8.98
N TRP A 79 14.61 7.38 8.56
CA TRP A 79 14.83 8.78 8.93
C TRP A 79 14.32 9.12 10.34
N ARG A 80 13.71 8.16 11.01
CA ARG A 80 13.12 8.34 12.35
C ARG A 80 11.98 9.36 12.39
N HIS A 81 11.26 9.46 11.29
CA HIS A 81 10.03 10.24 11.26
C HIS A 81 8.93 9.55 12.07
N ILE A 82 8.96 8.23 12.11
CA ILE A 82 8.07 7.39 12.94
C ILE A 82 8.91 6.27 13.56
N ALA A 83 8.45 5.76 14.70
CA ALA A 83 9.11 4.66 15.39
C ALA A 83 8.84 3.33 14.67
N PRO A 84 9.80 2.37 14.69
CA PRO A 84 9.57 1.04 14.11
C PRO A 84 8.33 0.34 14.67
N GLU A 85 8.11 0.44 15.97
CA GLU A 85 6.98 -0.20 16.66
C GLU A 85 5.65 0.36 16.18
N THR A 86 5.62 1.67 15.92
CA THR A 86 4.41 2.35 15.42
C THR A 86 4.10 1.93 13.99
N ALA A 87 5.12 1.68 13.18
CA ALA A 87 4.97 1.26 11.79
C ALA A 87 4.65 -0.23 11.64
N ALA A 88 4.96 -1.06 12.64
CA ALA A 88 4.91 -2.52 12.53
C ALA A 88 3.55 -3.09 12.09
N PRO A 89 2.40 -2.65 12.61
CA PRO A 89 1.11 -3.19 12.16
C PRO A 89 0.83 -2.92 10.69
N ALA A 90 1.09 -1.71 10.21
CA ALA A 90 0.90 -1.35 8.80
C ALA A 90 1.85 -2.14 7.91
N ARG A 91 3.10 -2.29 8.35
CA ARG A 91 4.10 -3.07 7.61
C ARG A 91 3.69 -4.54 7.47
N ALA A 92 3.20 -5.15 8.54
CA ALA A 92 2.72 -6.53 8.51
C ALA A 92 1.55 -6.69 7.54
N ARG A 93 0.63 -5.74 7.53
CA ARG A 93 -0.50 -5.76 6.60
C ARG A 93 -0.04 -5.59 5.14
N LEU A 94 0.92 -4.71 4.90
CA LEU A 94 1.51 -4.56 3.55
C LEU A 94 2.18 -5.85 3.09
N ASP A 95 2.92 -6.53 3.94
CA ASP A 95 3.54 -7.81 3.60
C ASP A 95 2.47 -8.84 3.19
N HIS A 96 1.36 -8.88 3.91
CA HIS A 96 0.24 -9.78 3.59
C HIS A 96 -0.41 -9.41 2.25
N ILE A 97 -0.67 -8.13 2.02
CA ILE A 97 -1.24 -7.64 0.76
C ILE A 97 -0.32 -8.00 -0.41
N ILE A 98 0.98 -7.76 -0.26
CA ILE A 98 1.98 -8.06 -1.30
C ILE A 98 1.99 -9.56 -1.61
N ALA A 99 1.93 -10.42 -0.60
CA ALA A 99 1.88 -11.86 -0.79
C ALA A 99 0.66 -12.30 -1.60
N ILE A 100 -0.51 -11.73 -1.29
CA ILE A 100 -1.75 -12.03 -2.03
C ILE A 100 -1.62 -11.55 -3.48
N LEU A 101 -1.16 -10.32 -3.68
CA LEU A 101 -1.01 -9.75 -5.02
C LEU A 101 0.01 -10.52 -5.85
N TRP A 102 1.08 -11.01 -5.22
CA TRP A 102 2.04 -11.86 -5.92
C TRP A 102 1.38 -13.12 -6.47
N LYS A 103 0.54 -13.79 -5.67
CA LYS A 103 -0.21 -14.97 -6.13
C LYS A 103 -1.18 -14.64 -7.25
N LEU A 104 -1.83 -13.50 -7.18
CA LEU A 104 -2.78 -13.08 -8.22
C LEU A 104 -2.10 -12.75 -9.54
N THR A 105 -0.85 -12.32 -9.51
CA THR A 105 -0.10 -11.91 -10.70
C THR A 105 0.83 -12.98 -11.25
N HIS A 106 1.07 -14.06 -10.51
CA HIS A 106 1.99 -15.15 -10.90
C HIS A 106 1.27 -16.51 -11.03
N ARG A 107 0.10 -16.47 -11.59
CA ARG A 107 -0.68 -17.70 -11.87
C ARG A 107 -0.23 -18.35 -13.17
#